data_603544aa6d3f943cfe71b80253d581ad
#
_entry.id   603544aa6d3f943cfe71b80253d581ad
#
_cell.length_a   1.000
_cell.length_b   1.000
_cell.length_c   1.000
_cell.angle_alpha   90.00
_cell.angle_beta   90.00
_cell.angle_gamma   90.00
#
_symmetry.space_group_name_H-M   'P 1'
#
loop_
_entity.id
_entity.type
_entity.pdbx_description
1 polymer ?
#
loop_
_entity_poly.entity_id
_entity_poly.type
_entity_poly.pdbx_seq_one_letter_code
_entity_poly.pdbx_strand_id
1 'polypeptide(L)'
;MRLFTTGSTLPDQSTWFADPGTYPFWEHAAARNIPVCMQMKTQAIPLLRQIMDRFPKVIIILDHLSRAPVADGPPYAAAAEFFALAKYQQLYLKVTPINVSPKSWGNGAPETFFRKVIEAFGASRLGWGSNFPNSIGTLSEILCAAREAFSVAKESDRDWIFGKTAQVLYPCLAK
;
A
#
# COMPACT_ATOMS: atom_id res chain seq x y z
N MET A 1 -4.29 -3.03 12.97
CA MET A 1 -5.41 -3.98 12.65
C MET A 1 -5.38 -4.27 11.16
N ARG A 2 -5.91 -5.41 10.67
CA ARG A 2 -5.93 -5.74 9.23
C ARG A 2 -7.33 -6.16 8.78
N LEU A 3 -7.79 -5.58 7.67
CA LEU A 3 -9.05 -5.88 7.01
C LEU A 3 -8.80 -6.55 5.66
N PHE A 4 -9.58 -7.60 5.39
CA PHE A 4 -9.55 -8.30 4.12
C PHE A 4 -10.87 -8.03 3.40
N THR A 5 -10.80 -7.44 2.22
CA THR A 5 -11.95 -7.21 1.36
C THR A 5 -11.89 -8.05 0.09
N THR A 6 -10.81 -8.82 -0.04
CA THR A 6 -10.58 -9.83 -1.09
C THR A 6 -9.92 -11.05 -0.47
N GLY A 7 -10.07 -12.22 -1.04
CA GLY A 7 -9.42 -13.43 -0.57
C GLY A 7 -10.11 -14.70 -1.04
N SER A 8 -9.66 -15.85 -0.56
CA SER A 8 -10.24 -17.15 -0.92
C SER A 8 -11.68 -17.33 -0.44
N THR A 9 -12.05 -16.65 0.63
CA THR A 9 -13.42 -16.66 1.19
C THR A 9 -14.33 -15.57 0.63
N LEU A 10 -13.78 -14.64 -0.15
CA LEU A 10 -14.50 -13.55 -0.79
C LEU A 10 -14.23 -13.65 -2.28
N PRO A 11 -15.18 -14.14 -3.08
CA PRO A 11 -14.96 -14.46 -4.50
C PRO A 11 -14.59 -13.25 -5.35
N ASP A 12 -14.95 -12.05 -4.89
CA ASP A 12 -14.63 -10.77 -5.55
C ASP A 12 -14.30 -9.70 -4.51
N GLN A 13 -14.15 -8.44 -4.97
CA GLN A 13 -13.96 -7.29 -4.11
C GLN A 13 -15.22 -7.05 -3.28
N SER A 14 -15.14 -7.26 -1.97
CA SER A 14 -16.22 -6.95 -1.04
C SER A 14 -16.26 -5.45 -0.70
N THR A 15 -17.45 -4.94 -0.47
CA THR A 15 -17.71 -3.52 -0.16
C THR A 15 -18.07 -3.26 1.30
N TRP A 16 -18.17 -4.29 2.12
CA TRP A 16 -18.66 -4.25 3.50
C TRP A 16 -17.96 -3.18 4.37
N PHE A 17 -16.69 -2.89 4.11
CA PHE A 17 -15.90 -1.94 4.90
C PHE A 17 -16.42 -0.48 4.80
N ALA A 18 -17.22 -0.17 3.80
CA ALA A 18 -17.84 1.15 3.61
C ALA A 18 -19.32 1.19 4.04
N ASP A 19 -19.86 0.08 4.53
CA ASP A 19 -21.21 0.03 5.08
C ASP A 19 -21.31 0.93 6.32
N PRO A 20 -22.39 1.72 6.47
CA PRO A 20 -22.58 2.56 7.66
C PRO A 20 -22.49 1.81 9.00
N GLY A 21 -22.83 0.53 9.03
CA GLY A 21 -22.65 -0.32 10.22
C GLY A 21 -21.20 -0.46 10.68
N THR A 22 -20.22 -0.16 9.81
CA THR A 22 -18.79 -0.18 10.16
C THR A 22 -18.26 1.16 10.67
N TYR A 23 -19.02 2.24 10.61
CA TYR A 23 -18.55 3.57 11.00
C TYR A 23 -18.03 3.66 12.46
N PRO A 24 -18.64 3.01 13.45
CA PRO A 24 -18.09 3.00 14.80
C PRO A 24 -16.67 2.40 14.88
N PHE A 25 -16.36 1.43 14.02
CA PHE A 25 -15.00 0.88 13.90
C PHE A 25 -14.00 1.93 13.41
N TRP A 26 -14.35 2.71 12.37
CA TRP A 26 -13.48 3.75 11.83
C TRP A 26 -13.28 4.90 12.82
N GLU A 27 -14.33 5.30 13.53
CA GLU A 27 -14.28 6.30 14.61
C GLU A 27 -13.34 5.84 15.72
N HIS A 28 -13.49 4.59 16.16
CA HIS A 28 -12.63 4.02 17.20
C HIS A 28 -11.16 3.96 16.77
N ALA A 29 -10.89 3.50 15.54
CA ALA A 29 -9.54 3.45 14.98
C ALA A 29 -8.90 4.86 14.93
N ALA A 30 -9.66 5.87 14.49
CA ALA A 30 -9.22 7.26 14.46
C ALA A 30 -8.91 7.80 15.86
N ALA A 31 -9.82 7.58 16.82
CA ALA A 31 -9.69 8.08 18.21
C ALA A 31 -8.49 7.47 18.94
N ARG A 32 -8.08 6.27 18.58
CA ARG A 32 -6.98 5.53 19.20
C ARG A 32 -5.70 5.54 18.40
N ASN A 33 -5.64 6.24 17.25
CA ASN A 33 -4.51 6.23 16.31
C ASN A 33 -4.09 4.80 15.92
N ILE A 34 -5.07 3.90 15.74
CA ILE A 34 -4.82 2.51 15.35
C ILE A 34 -4.70 2.45 13.83
N PRO A 35 -3.50 2.11 13.27
CA PRO A 35 -3.37 1.94 11.84
C PRO A 35 -4.21 0.75 11.34
N VAL A 36 -5.00 0.98 10.29
CA VAL A 36 -5.84 -0.04 9.66
C VAL A 36 -5.20 -0.46 8.34
N CYS A 37 -4.68 -1.67 8.31
CA CYS A 37 -4.12 -2.26 7.10
C CYS A 37 -5.26 -2.85 6.25
N MET A 38 -5.36 -2.45 4.99
CA MET A 38 -6.43 -2.88 4.10
C MET A 38 -5.89 -3.64 2.90
N GLN A 39 -6.35 -4.88 2.73
CA GLN A 39 -6.14 -5.65 1.52
C GLN A 39 -7.35 -5.50 0.61
N MET A 40 -7.20 -4.74 -0.48
CA MET A 40 -8.25 -4.47 -1.45
C MET A 40 -7.68 -4.37 -2.86
N LYS A 41 -8.56 -4.38 -3.86
CA LYS A 41 -8.24 -4.10 -5.26
C LYS A 41 -8.58 -2.65 -5.61
N THR A 42 -8.06 -2.14 -6.72
CA THR A 42 -8.31 -0.78 -7.20
C THR A 42 -9.78 -0.44 -7.44
N GLN A 43 -10.62 -1.43 -7.76
CA GLN A 43 -12.07 -1.24 -7.93
C GLN A 43 -12.77 -0.67 -6.69
N ALA A 44 -12.21 -0.87 -5.49
CA ALA A 44 -12.77 -0.34 -4.25
C ALA A 44 -12.25 1.05 -3.86
N ILE A 45 -11.41 1.68 -4.68
CA ILE A 45 -10.87 3.03 -4.42
C ILE A 45 -11.98 4.07 -4.19
N PRO A 46 -13.10 4.12 -4.95
CA PRO A 46 -14.16 5.06 -4.66
C PRO A 46 -14.75 4.93 -3.25
N LEU A 47 -14.91 3.71 -2.75
CA LEU A 47 -15.38 3.46 -1.39
C LEU A 47 -14.33 3.81 -0.33
N LEU A 48 -13.05 3.53 -0.62
CA LEU A 48 -11.96 3.94 0.26
C LEU A 48 -11.91 5.47 0.42
N ARG A 49 -12.13 6.21 -0.67
CA ARG A 49 -12.24 7.69 -0.62
C ARG A 49 -13.36 8.14 0.31
N GLN A 50 -14.54 7.54 0.22
CA GLN A 50 -15.68 7.88 1.10
C GLN A 50 -15.30 7.69 2.58
N ILE A 51 -14.60 6.61 2.91
CA ILE A 51 -14.11 6.38 4.28
C ILE A 51 -13.07 7.43 4.68
N MET A 52 -12.08 7.73 3.83
CA MET A 52 -11.04 8.71 4.16
C MET A 52 -11.57 10.14 4.25
N ASP A 53 -12.55 10.51 3.41
CA ASP A 53 -13.18 11.82 3.46
C ASP A 53 -14.03 11.98 4.73
N ARG A 54 -14.72 10.91 5.15
CA ARG A 54 -15.55 10.90 6.35
C ARG A 54 -14.73 10.83 7.64
N PHE A 55 -13.63 10.07 7.64
CA PHE A 55 -12.78 9.83 8.80
C PHE A 55 -11.33 10.28 8.53
N PRO A 56 -11.09 11.61 8.42
CA PRO A 56 -9.79 12.13 7.96
C PRO A 56 -8.63 11.87 8.92
N LYS A 57 -8.90 11.41 10.15
CA LYS A 57 -7.88 11.04 11.13
C LYS A 57 -7.51 9.56 11.14
N VAL A 58 -8.22 8.72 10.37
CA VAL A 58 -7.90 7.29 10.29
C VAL A 58 -6.62 7.09 9.51
N ILE A 59 -5.64 6.43 10.11
CA ILE A 59 -4.43 6.00 9.42
C ILE A 59 -4.74 4.70 8.67
N ILE A 60 -4.61 4.73 7.35
CA ILE A 60 -4.83 3.56 6.50
C ILE A 60 -3.51 3.13 5.86
N ILE A 61 -3.24 1.82 5.89
CA ILE A 61 -2.11 1.20 5.21
C ILE A 61 -2.67 0.33 4.10
N LEU A 62 -2.42 0.69 2.85
CA LEU A 62 -2.95 -0.02 1.70
C LEU A 62 -2.01 -1.15 1.29
N ASP A 63 -2.43 -2.40 1.53
CA ASP A 63 -1.64 -3.59 1.21
C ASP A 63 -1.46 -3.76 -0.30
N HIS A 64 -0.26 -4.18 -0.68
CA HIS A 64 0.08 -4.55 -2.06
C HIS A 64 -0.22 -3.43 -3.07
N LEU A 65 -0.11 -2.14 -2.66
CA LEU A 65 -0.45 -0.98 -3.49
C LEU A 65 -1.84 -1.10 -4.14
N SER A 66 -2.81 -1.74 -3.44
CA SER A 66 -4.14 -2.05 -4.01
C SER A 66 -4.10 -2.81 -5.34
N ARG A 67 -2.99 -3.50 -5.65
CA ARG A 67 -2.73 -4.15 -6.94
C ARG A 67 -2.90 -3.18 -8.12
N ALA A 68 -2.37 -1.96 -7.97
CA ALA A 68 -2.40 -0.95 -9.02
C ALA A 68 -1.90 -1.53 -10.35
N PRO A 69 -2.61 -1.32 -11.45
CA PRO A 69 -2.19 -1.82 -12.76
C PRO A 69 -0.90 -1.12 -13.21
N VAL A 70 0.02 -1.89 -13.78
CA VAL A 70 1.35 -1.42 -14.20
C VAL A 70 1.66 -1.72 -15.67
N ALA A 71 0.82 -2.54 -16.31
CA ALA A 71 1.11 -3.10 -17.62
C ALA A 71 1.06 -2.11 -18.79
N ASP A 72 0.39 -0.96 -18.61
CA ASP A 72 0.33 0.10 -19.61
C ASP A 72 1.64 0.90 -19.72
N GLY A 73 2.50 0.84 -18.69
CA GLY A 73 3.73 1.61 -18.64
C GLY A 73 3.52 3.10 -18.38
N PRO A 74 4.61 3.88 -18.36
CA PRO A 74 4.50 5.33 -18.16
C PRO A 74 3.58 5.99 -19.20
N PRO A 75 2.67 6.89 -18.80
CA PRO A 75 2.54 7.50 -17.47
C PRO A 75 1.67 6.72 -16.48
N TYR A 76 1.38 5.45 -16.68
CA TYR A 76 0.53 4.59 -15.83
C TYR A 76 -0.90 5.13 -15.72
N ALA A 77 -1.51 5.42 -16.84
CA ALA A 77 -2.86 5.98 -16.92
C ALA A 77 -3.91 5.04 -16.31
N ALA A 78 -3.74 3.72 -16.48
CA ALA A 78 -4.60 2.72 -15.88
C ALA A 78 -4.58 2.75 -14.32
N ALA A 79 -3.53 3.28 -13.72
CA ALA A 79 -3.40 3.46 -12.26
C ALA A 79 -3.78 4.88 -11.79
N ALA A 80 -4.42 5.72 -12.62
CA ALA A 80 -4.73 7.11 -12.28
C ALA A 80 -5.52 7.25 -10.96
N GLU A 81 -6.52 6.40 -10.74
CA GLU A 81 -7.32 6.37 -9.51
C GLU A 81 -6.49 6.04 -8.26
N PHE A 82 -5.50 5.15 -8.41
CA PHE A 82 -4.55 4.86 -7.33
C PHE A 82 -3.67 6.07 -7.03
N PHE A 83 -3.09 6.71 -8.04
CA PHE A 83 -2.25 7.90 -7.85
C PHE A 83 -3.04 9.10 -7.30
N ALA A 84 -4.33 9.22 -7.63
CA ALA A 84 -5.20 10.25 -7.06
C ALA A 84 -5.42 10.12 -5.54
N LEU A 85 -5.08 8.98 -4.94
CA LEU A 85 -5.07 8.79 -3.49
C LEU A 85 -3.93 9.54 -2.79
N ALA A 86 -2.93 10.02 -3.51
CA ALA A 86 -1.78 10.72 -2.94
C ALA A 86 -2.16 11.99 -2.14
N LYS A 87 -3.31 12.60 -2.43
CA LYS A 87 -3.86 13.74 -1.69
C LYS A 87 -4.16 13.44 -0.20
N TYR A 88 -4.39 12.18 0.14
CA TYR A 88 -4.71 11.76 1.51
C TYR A 88 -3.44 11.52 2.31
N GLN A 89 -3.10 12.46 3.20
CA GLN A 89 -1.85 12.40 3.97
C GLN A 89 -1.83 11.28 5.02
N GLN A 90 -3.01 10.80 5.45
CA GLN A 90 -3.18 9.68 6.37
C GLN A 90 -3.08 8.30 5.70
N LEU A 91 -2.91 8.26 4.36
CA LEU A 91 -2.75 7.01 3.61
C LEU A 91 -1.28 6.64 3.47
N TYR A 92 -0.97 5.45 3.93
CA TYR A 92 0.32 4.78 3.76
C TYR A 92 0.18 3.61 2.80
N LEU A 93 1.27 3.25 2.15
CA LEU A 93 1.32 2.18 1.17
C LEU A 93 2.26 1.08 1.64
N LYS A 94 1.84 -0.18 1.50
CA LYS A 94 2.72 -1.32 1.72
C LYS A 94 3.14 -1.92 0.39
N VAL A 95 4.43 -1.84 0.09
CA VAL A 95 5.07 -2.52 -1.04
C VAL A 95 5.45 -3.93 -0.60
N THR A 96 5.14 -4.90 -1.43
CA THR A 96 5.39 -6.32 -1.16
C THR A 96 5.94 -7.01 -2.41
N PRO A 97 6.41 -8.27 -2.33
CA PRO A 97 6.88 -9.01 -3.50
C PRO A 97 5.90 -9.07 -4.66
N ILE A 98 4.59 -9.03 -4.38
CA ILE A 98 3.56 -8.97 -5.44
C ILE A 98 3.71 -7.72 -6.32
N ASN A 99 4.21 -6.62 -5.76
CA ASN A 99 4.44 -5.37 -6.49
C ASN A 99 5.82 -5.32 -7.13
N VAL A 100 6.81 -5.93 -6.48
CA VAL A 100 8.22 -5.96 -6.96
C VAL A 100 8.38 -6.90 -8.15
N SER A 101 7.71 -8.05 -8.09
CA SER A 101 7.78 -9.09 -9.14
C SER A 101 6.37 -9.49 -9.56
N PRO A 102 5.60 -8.61 -10.21
CA PRO A 102 4.30 -8.98 -10.76
C PRO A 102 4.48 -10.04 -11.86
N LYS A 103 3.43 -10.78 -12.16
CA LYS A 103 3.44 -11.79 -13.22
C LYS A 103 3.88 -11.22 -14.57
N SER A 104 3.58 -9.96 -14.82
CA SER A 104 4.02 -9.24 -16.01
C SER A 104 4.01 -7.73 -15.71
N TRP A 105 5.10 -7.07 -16.11
CA TRP A 105 5.18 -5.61 -16.13
C TRP A 105 4.56 -5.01 -17.40
N GLY A 106 4.32 -5.83 -18.46
CA GLY A 106 3.87 -5.32 -19.75
C GLY A 106 4.83 -4.28 -20.29
N ASN A 107 4.34 -3.05 -20.52
CA ASN A 107 5.14 -1.89 -20.92
C ASN A 107 5.71 -1.11 -19.71
N GLY A 108 5.40 -1.54 -18.47
CA GLY A 108 5.92 -0.95 -17.26
C GLY A 108 7.29 -1.50 -16.86
N ALA A 109 7.90 -0.86 -15.88
CA ALA A 109 9.15 -1.32 -15.24
C ALA A 109 9.20 -0.90 -13.77
N PRO A 110 9.87 -1.66 -12.89
CA PRO A 110 10.02 -1.30 -11.49
C PRO A 110 10.56 0.12 -11.30
N GLU A 111 11.59 0.48 -12.04
CA GLU A 111 12.31 1.75 -11.94
C GLU A 111 11.40 2.95 -12.21
N THR A 112 10.58 2.86 -13.24
CA THR A 112 9.68 3.95 -13.63
C THR A 112 8.45 4.00 -12.74
N PHE A 113 7.91 2.85 -12.35
CA PHE A 113 6.74 2.77 -11.49
C PHE A 113 7.03 3.24 -10.06
N PHE A 114 8.08 2.70 -9.43
CA PHE A 114 8.41 3.09 -8.05
C PHE A 114 8.91 4.53 -7.96
N ARG A 115 9.59 5.05 -8.98
CA ARG A 115 9.90 6.50 -9.06
C ARG A 115 8.60 7.30 -8.99
N LYS A 116 7.61 7.00 -9.80
CA LYS A 116 6.32 7.69 -9.81
C LYS A 116 5.57 7.54 -8.48
N VAL A 117 5.61 6.36 -7.85
CA VAL A 117 5.01 6.15 -6.53
C VAL A 117 5.66 7.04 -5.47
N ILE A 118 7.01 7.12 -5.46
CA ILE A 118 7.75 7.98 -4.53
C ILE A 118 7.44 9.46 -4.78
N GLU A 119 7.40 9.89 -6.04
CA GLU A 119 7.07 11.26 -6.42
C GLU A 119 5.65 11.65 -5.98
N ALA A 120 4.67 10.76 -6.13
CA ALA A 120 3.28 11.02 -5.79
C ALA A 120 3.01 10.99 -4.29
N PHE A 121 3.51 9.99 -3.58
CA PHE A 121 3.17 9.76 -2.18
C PHE A 121 4.24 10.21 -1.19
N GLY A 122 5.50 10.33 -1.64
CA GLY A 122 6.66 10.51 -0.76
C GLY A 122 7.11 9.20 -0.10
N ALA A 123 8.41 9.02 0.05
CA ALA A 123 9.00 7.81 0.61
C ALA A 123 8.56 7.53 2.06
N SER A 124 8.27 8.58 2.84
CA SER A 124 7.83 8.47 4.23
C SER A 124 6.43 7.87 4.42
N ARG A 125 5.69 7.70 3.33
CA ARG A 125 4.40 7.02 3.33
C ARG A 125 4.44 5.63 2.69
N LEU A 126 5.63 5.14 2.32
CA LEU A 126 5.85 3.81 1.77
C LEU A 126 6.55 2.93 2.81
N GLY A 127 6.02 1.73 3.04
CA GLY A 127 6.66 0.71 3.88
C GLY A 127 6.80 -0.60 3.12
N TRP A 128 7.98 -1.22 3.19
CA TRP A 128 8.18 -2.55 2.65
C TRP A 128 7.64 -3.63 3.61
N GLY A 129 7.07 -4.70 3.04
CA GLY A 129 6.66 -5.89 3.76
C GLY A 129 6.99 -7.16 2.97
N SER A 130 7.59 -8.14 3.63
CA SER A 130 8.03 -9.39 3.00
C SER A 130 6.90 -10.26 2.46
N ASN A 131 5.69 -10.13 3.03
CA ASN A 131 4.59 -11.06 2.78
C ASN A 131 4.99 -12.55 2.99
N PHE A 132 6.10 -12.77 3.71
CA PHE A 132 6.57 -14.12 4.05
C PHE A 132 5.65 -14.77 5.10
N PRO A 133 5.35 -16.07 5.01
CA PRO A 133 5.82 -17.05 4.02
C PRO A 133 4.93 -17.20 2.78
N ASN A 134 3.95 -16.32 2.55
CA ASN A 134 3.01 -16.42 1.42
C ASN A 134 3.64 -16.06 0.06
N SER A 135 4.79 -15.39 0.05
CA SER A 135 5.54 -15.10 -1.18
C SER A 135 6.57 -16.20 -1.44
N ILE A 136 6.80 -16.50 -2.70
CA ILE A 136 7.80 -17.49 -3.13
C ILE A 136 9.20 -16.94 -2.86
N GLY A 137 10.08 -17.80 -2.37
CA GLY A 137 11.49 -17.51 -2.09
C GLY A 137 11.78 -17.38 -0.59
N THR A 138 13.06 -17.34 -0.27
CA THR A 138 13.55 -17.07 1.07
C THR A 138 13.37 -15.59 1.43
N LEU A 139 13.36 -15.27 2.72
CA LEU A 139 13.27 -13.87 3.16
C LEU A 139 14.41 -13.01 2.60
N SER A 140 15.61 -13.58 2.47
CA SER A 140 16.78 -12.90 1.90
C SER A 140 16.58 -12.57 0.43
N GLU A 141 16.12 -13.52 -0.39
CA GLU A 141 15.85 -13.29 -1.83
C GLU A 141 14.76 -12.24 -2.02
N ILE A 142 13.68 -12.33 -1.24
CA ILE A 142 12.58 -11.35 -1.26
C ILE A 142 13.08 -9.94 -0.93
N LEU A 143 13.95 -9.80 0.07
CA LEU A 143 14.53 -8.52 0.45
C LEU A 143 15.50 -7.99 -0.62
N CYS A 144 16.34 -8.85 -1.20
CA CYS A 144 17.25 -8.47 -2.28
C CYS A 144 16.49 -7.94 -3.49
N ALA A 145 15.45 -8.65 -3.95
CA ALA A 145 14.62 -8.21 -5.07
C ALA A 145 13.94 -6.86 -4.79
N ALA A 146 13.47 -6.64 -3.56
CA ALA A 146 12.89 -5.36 -3.18
C ALA A 146 13.93 -4.23 -3.21
N ARG A 147 15.14 -4.46 -2.70
CA ARG A 147 16.23 -3.47 -2.73
C ARG A 147 16.65 -3.12 -4.15
N GLU A 148 16.68 -4.10 -5.04
CA GLU A 148 16.97 -3.90 -6.46
C GLU A 148 15.89 -3.03 -7.12
N ALA A 149 14.61 -3.34 -6.92
CA ALA A 149 13.50 -2.56 -7.46
C ALA A 149 13.50 -1.09 -6.99
N PHE A 150 14.02 -0.82 -5.79
CA PHE A 150 14.20 0.53 -5.26
C PHE A 150 15.61 1.10 -5.44
N SER A 151 16.46 0.52 -6.28
CA SER A 151 17.82 1.03 -6.54
C SER A 151 17.82 2.45 -7.11
N VAL A 152 16.76 2.84 -7.82
CA VAL A 152 16.54 4.19 -8.37
C VAL A 152 16.19 5.25 -7.31
N ALA A 153 15.82 4.83 -6.11
CA ALA A 153 15.49 5.73 -5.01
C ALA A 153 16.77 6.23 -4.32
N LYS A 154 16.73 7.46 -3.79
CA LYS A 154 17.79 8.00 -2.94
C LYS A 154 17.95 7.13 -1.69
N GLU A 155 19.15 7.14 -1.10
CA GLU A 155 19.41 6.40 0.13
C GLU A 155 18.44 6.80 1.27
N SER A 156 18.22 8.10 1.44
CA SER A 156 17.27 8.62 2.42
C SER A 156 15.83 8.11 2.21
N ASP A 157 15.40 7.91 0.96
CA ASP A 157 14.08 7.38 0.63
C ASP A 157 14.01 5.87 0.92
N ARG A 158 15.09 5.13 0.62
CA ARG A 158 15.19 3.71 0.98
C ARG A 158 15.13 3.49 2.49
N ASP A 159 15.75 4.35 3.29
CA ASP A 159 15.66 4.31 4.76
C ASP A 159 14.20 4.39 5.24
N TRP A 160 13.42 5.29 4.64
CA TRP A 160 11.99 5.36 4.93
C TRP A 160 11.27 4.09 4.54
N ILE A 161 11.44 3.64 3.31
CA ILE A 161 10.72 2.49 2.74
C ILE A 161 11.02 1.20 3.51
N PHE A 162 12.27 0.97 3.87
CA PHE A 162 12.71 -0.28 4.51
C PHE A 162 12.71 -0.27 6.04
N GLY A 163 12.39 0.88 6.68
CA GLY A 163 12.44 0.93 8.15
C GLY A 163 11.64 2.05 8.78
N LYS A 164 11.97 3.32 8.52
CA LYS A 164 11.44 4.48 9.26
C LYS A 164 9.92 4.59 9.20
N THR A 165 9.31 4.30 8.06
CA THR A 165 7.84 4.32 7.92
C THR A 165 7.17 3.31 8.86
N ALA A 166 7.74 2.10 8.99
CA ALA A 166 7.22 1.10 9.93
C ALA A 166 7.37 1.57 11.38
N GLN A 167 8.48 2.23 11.73
CA GLN A 167 8.71 2.79 13.08
C GLN A 167 7.71 3.89 13.43
N VAL A 168 7.34 4.74 12.46
CA VAL A 168 6.29 5.75 12.64
C VAL A 168 4.92 5.12 12.87
N LEU A 169 4.58 4.11 12.06
CA LEU A 169 3.28 3.43 12.15
C LEU A 169 3.15 2.52 13.38
N TYR A 170 4.28 1.99 13.85
CA TYR A 170 4.38 1.06 14.96
C TYR A 170 5.51 1.48 15.90
N PRO A 171 5.28 2.43 16.81
CA PRO A 171 6.32 3.00 17.67
C PRO A 171 7.12 1.98 18.50
N CYS A 172 6.56 0.80 18.76
CA CYS A 172 7.30 -0.29 19.42
C CYS A 172 8.53 -0.79 18.62
N LEU A 173 8.63 -0.46 17.33
CA LEU A 173 9.76 -0.78 16.46
C LEU A 173 10.85 0.32 16.47
N ALA A 174 10.60 1.45 17.11
CA ALA A 174 11.50 2.60 17.15
C ALA A 174 12.54 2.55 18.32
N LYS A 175 13.03 1.36 18.67
CA LYS A 175 14.02 1.15 19.72
C LYS A 175 15.44 1.39 19.22
#